data_533268bf0568112b4f30f82a0fa950c8
#
_entry.id   533268bf0568112b4f30f82a0fa950c8
#
_cell.length_a   1.000
_cell.length_b   1.000
_cell.length_c   1.000
_cell.angle_alpha   90.00
_cell.angle_beta   90.00
_cell.angle_gamma   90.00
#
_symmetry.space_group_name_H-M   'P 1'
#
loop_
_entity.id
_entity.type
_entity.pdbx_description
1 polymer ?
#
loop_
_entity_poly.entity_id
_entity_poly.type
_entity_poly.pdbx_seq_one_letter_code
_entity_poly.pdbx_strand_id
1 'polypeptide(L)'
;MDTTPKEIRIYETADGKRPFIEWLKYLRDINAKAKILRRIERIKIGNLGDCKSVGKGVCELRIDCGAGNRIYFGQVGNAIVIILCGGEKNTQEKDIIAAQEYWEDYSR
;
A
#
# COMPACT_ATOMS: atom_id res chain seq x y z
N MET A 1 -1.15 8.59 -20.13
CA MET A 1 -1.51 8.10 -18.77
C MET A 1 -2.05 6.70 -18.87
N ASP A 2 -1.52 5.79 -18.08
CA ASP A 2 -1.99 4.42 -18.08
C ASP A 2 -3.22 4.30 -17.20
N THR A 3 -4.36 3.92 -17.79
CA THR A 3 -5.62 3.73 -17.08
C THR A 3 -6.05 2.26 -17.09
N THR A 4 -5.10 1.35 -17.27
CA THR A 4 -5.39 -0.09 -17.24
C THR A 4 -5.95 -0.47 -15.86
N PRO A 5 -7.12 -1.13 -15.80
CA PRO A 5 -7.63 -1.63 -14.53
C PRO A 5 -6.64 -2.58 -13.86
N LYS A 6 -6.61 -2.53 -12.54
CA LYS A 6 -5.65 -3.34 -11.75
C LYS A 6 -6.38 -4.36 -10.90
N GLU A 7 -5.78 -5.53 -10.76
CA GLU A 7 -6.16 -6.48 -9.73
C GLU A 7 -5.43 -6.10 -8.44
N ILE A 8 -6.14 -6.04 -7.33
CA ILE A 8 -5.55 -5.75 -6.03
C ILE A 8 -5.38 -7.05 -5.26
N ARG A 9 -4.18 -7.30 -4.77
CA ARG A 9 -3.88 -8.41 -3.88
C ARG A 9 -3.28 -7.88 -2.60
N ILE A 10 -3.53 -8.56 -1.49
CA ILE A 10 -2.98 -8.21 -0.20
C ILE A 10 -1.84 -9.16 0.13
N TYR A 11 -0.67 -8.62 0.42
CA TYR A 11 0.47 -9.44 0.82
C TYR A 11 0.17 -10.19 2.12
N GLU A 12 0.51 -11.46 2.13
CA GLU A 12 0.37 -12.33 3.30
C GLU A 12 1.71 -13.00 3.55
N THR A 13 2.14 -12.99 4.81
CA THR A 13 3.39 -13.65 5.22
C THR A 13 3.23 -15.16 5.21
N ALA A 14 4.34 -15.89 5.31
CA ALA A 14 4.32 -17.36 5.33
C ALA A 14 3.50 -17.92 6.49
N ASP A 15 3.42 -17.20 7.62
CA ASP A 15 2.63 -17.60 8.79
C ASP A 15 1.20 -17.04 8.78
N GLY A 16 0.75 -16.52 7.64
CA GLY A 16 -0.64 -16.12 7.45
C GLY A 16 -1.00 -14.73 7.92
N LYS A 17 -0.04 -13.90 8.29
CA LYS A 17 -0.30 -12.52 8.68
C LYS A 17 -0.42 -11.63 7.47
N ARG A 18 -1.35 -10.68 7.53
CA ARG A 18 -1.56 -9.67 6.48
C ARG A 18 -1.31 -8.29 7.08
N PRO A 19 -0.09 -7.77 6.98
CA PRO A 19 0.29 -6.52 7.66
C PRO A 19 -0.61 -5.33 7.34
N PHE A 20 -1.00 -5.17 6.08
CA PHE A 20 -1.89 -4.08 5.70
C PHE A 20 -3.25 -4.17 6.38
N ILE A 21 -3.83 -5.36 6.41
CA ILE A 21 -5.15 -5.59 7.02
C ILE A 21 -5.10 -5.34 8.52
N GLU A 22 -4.03 -5.82 9.19
CA GLU A 22 -3.85 -5.58 10.62
C GLU A 22 -3.74 -4.09 10.93
N TRP A 23 -2.92 -3.37 10.15
CA TRP A 23 -2.79 -1.93 10.32
C TRP A 23 -4.12 -1.21 10.14
N LEU A 24 -4.84 -1.54 9.08
CA LEU A 24 -6.14 -0.92 8.77
C LEU A 24 -7.16 -1.19 9.89
N LYS A 25 -7.15 -2.40 10.43
CA LYS A 25 -8.06 -2.81 11.50
C LYS A 25 -7.89 -1.95 12.75
N TYR A 26 -6.66 -1.61 13.11
CA TYR A 26 -6.37 -0.84 14.30
C TYR A 26 -6.33 0.68 14.09
N LEU A 27 -6.54 1.12 12.87
CA LEU A 27 -6.60 2.54 12.56
C LEU A 27 -7.90 3.12 13.12
N ARG A 28 -7.77 4.08 14.05
CA ARG A 28 -8.92 4.64 14.76
C ARG A 28 -9.67 5.73 14.00
N ASP A 29 -8.96 6.45 13.13
CA ASP A 29 -9.54 7.57 12.37
C ASP A 29 -10.45 7.04 11.26
N ILE A 30 -11.75 7.16 11.47
CA ILE A 30 -12.78 6.68 10.52
C ILE A 30 -12.66 7.40 9.18
N ASN A 31 -12.36 8.69 9.20
CA ASN A 31 -12.21 9.47 7.96
C ASN A 31 -10.98 8.99 7.18
N ALA A 32 -9.88 8.71 7.87
CA ALA A 32 -8.69 8.16 7.24
C ALA A 32 -8.98 6.81 6.60
N LYS A 33 -9.67 5.92 7.32
CA LYS A 33 -10.08 4.62 6.77
C LYS A 33 -10.87 4.77 5.48
N ALA A 34 -11.86 5.66 5.49
CA ALA A 34 -12.70 5.89 4.31
C ALA A 34 -11.86 6.37 3.12
N LYS A 35 -10.94 7.29 3.36
CA LYS A 35 -10.05 7.79 2.30
C LYS A 35 -9.11 6.72 1.76
N ILE A 36 -8.57 5.87 2.64
CA ILE A 36 -7.72 4.74 2.25
C ILE A 36 -8.49 3.81 1.32
N LEU A 37 -9.70 3.43 1.70
CA LEU A 37 -10.51 2.52 0.89
C LEU A 37 -10.88 3.13 -0.46
N ARG A 38 -11.18 4.42 -0.51
CA ARG A 38 -11.43 5.13 -1.78
C ARG A 38 -10.21 5.14 -2.68
N ARG A 39 -9.02 5.32 -2.11
CA ARG A 39 -7.80 5.31 -2.90
C ARG A 39 -7.56 3.94 -3.51
N ILE A 40 -7.83 2.87 -2.77
CA ILE A 40 -7.73 1.50 -3.28
C ILE A 40 -8.70 1.30 -4.43
N GLU A 41 -9.94 1.78 -4.31
CA GLU A 41 -10.91 1.70 -5.41
C GLU A 41 -10.42 2.42 -6.66
N ARG A 42 -9.77 3.58 -6.50
CA ARG A 42 -9.18 4.31 -7.63
C ARG A 42 -8.05 3.51 -8.30
N ILE A 43 -7.24 2.81 -7.51
CA ILE A 43 -6.18 1.96 -8.05
C ILE A 43 -6.81 0.87 -8.92
N LYS A 44 -7.91 0.26 -8.47
CA LYS A 44 -8.61 -0.80 -9.24
C LYS A 44 -9.01 -0.34 -10.63
N ILE A 45 -9.41 0.91 -10.78
CA ILE A 45 -9.80 1.45 -12.09
C ILE A 45 -8.64 2.06 -12.87
N GLY A 46 -7.41 1.85 -12.40
CA GLY A 46 -6.21 2.27 -13.11
C GLY A 46 -5.61 3.60 -12.68
N ASN A 47 -6.17 4.26 -11.68
CA ASN A 47 -5.68 5.55 -11.19
C ASN A 47 -4.81 5.35 -9.96
N LEU A 48 -3.48 5.34 -10.14
CA LEU A 48 -2.54 5.20 -9.03
C LEU A 48 -2.45 6.46 -8.17
N GLY A 49 -2.80 7.63 -8.73
CA GLY A 49 -2.77 8.87 -7.97
C GLY A 49 -1.36 9.32 -7.60
N ASP A 50 -1.24 9.96 -6.44
CA ASP A 50 0.02 10.51 -5.95
C ASP A 50 0.86 9.42 -5.31
N CYS A 51 1.71 8.78 -6.11
CA CYS A 51 2.61 7.74 -5.63
C CYS A 51 4.03 7.98 -6.13
N LYS A 52 5.00 7.50 -5.36
CA LYS A 52 6.41 7.62 -5.72
C LYS A 52 7.17 6.37 -5.34
N SER A 53 8.25 6.09 -6.06
CA SER A 53 9.16 5.01 -5.72
C SER A 53 9.90 5.31 -4.42
N VAL A 54 9.98 4.30 -3.54
CA VAL A 54 10.78 4.37 -2.31
C VAL A 54 11.89 3.32 -2.31
N GLY A 55 12.23 2.82 -3.50
CA GLY A 55 13.33 1.89 -3.69
C GLY A 55 12.91 0.43 -3.65
N LYS A 56 13.75 -0.41 -4.24
CA LYS A 56 13.61 -1.88 -4.26
C LYS A 56 12.27 -2.37 -4.83
N GLY A 57 11.68 -1.61 -5.74
CA GLY A 57 10.42 -1.99 -6.38
C GLY A 57 9.16 -1.61 -5.62
N VAL A 58 9.31 -0.92 -4.50
CA VAL A 58 8.18 -0.48 -3.68
C VAL A 58 7.78 0.95 -4.02
N CYS A 59 6.48 1.20 -4.08
CA CYS A 59 5.90 2.52 -4.24
C CYS A 59 5.14 2.93 -2.97
N GLU A 60 5.20 4.22 -2.68
CA GLU A 60 4.48 4.82 -1.57
C GLU A 60 3.32 5.65 -2.11
N LEU A 61 2.13 5.40 -1.62
CA LEU A 61 0.92 6.16 -1.93
C LEU A 61 0.58 7.01 -0.70
N ARG A 62 0.60 8.33 -0.86
CA ARG A 62 0.25 9.23 0.23
C ARG A 62 -1.24 9.49 0.27
N ILE A 63 -1.78 9.48 1.47
CA ILE A 63 -3.17 9.82 1.71
C ILE A 63 -3.18 11.01 2.65
N ASP A 64 -3.55 12.16 2.11
CA ASP A 64 -3.53 13.43 2.84
C ASP A 64 -4.73 13.50 3.78
N CYS A 65 -4.59 12.87 4.93
CA CYS A 65 -5.63 12.84 5.95
C CYS A 65 -5.03 12.48 7.31
N GLY A 66 -5.41 13.21 8.33
CA GLY A 66 -5.00 12.92 9.70
C GLY A 66 -3.50 12.97 9.89
N ALA A 67 -2.92 11.89 10.40
CA ALA A 67 -1.50 11.80 10.75
C ALA A 67 -0.57 11.58 9.54
N GLY A 68 -1.07 11.77 8.33
CA GLY A 68 -0.29 11.56 7.13
C GLY A 68 -0.14 10.09 6.80
N ASN A 69 -1.25 9.44 6.49
CA ASN A 69 -1.27 8.01 6.22
C ASN A 69 -0.62 7.68 4.89
N ARG A 70 -0.01 6.51 4.81
CA ARG A 70 0.65 6.02 3.61
C ARG A 70 0.34 4.55 3.41
N ILE A 71 0.25 4.15 2.13
CA ILE A 71 0.12 2.75 1.73
C ILE A 71 1.34 2.41 0.88
N TYR A 72 1.94 1.25 1.12
CA TYR A 72 3.09 0.76 0.35
C TYR A 72 2.67 -0.43 -0.49
N PHE A 73 3.08 -0.42 -1.76
CA PHE A 73 2.69 -1.48 -2.69
C PHE A 73 3.79 -1.76 -3.71
N GLY A 74 3.73 -2.95 -4.30
CA GLY A 74 4.53 -3.29 -5.47
C GLY A 74 3.61 -3.61 -6.64
N GLN A 75 4.14 -3.56 -7.85
CA GLN A 75 3.37 -3.90 -9.04
C GLN A 75 3.99 -5.10 -9.75
N VAL A 76 3.12 -6.00 -10.19
CA VAL A 76 3.52 -7.12 -11.05
C VAL A 76 3.01 -6.78 -12.45
N GLY A 77 3.94 -6.42 -13.32
CA GLY A 77 3.59 -5.94 -14.66
C GLY A 77 2.73 -4.70 -14.57
N ASN A 78 1.73 -4.61 -15.43
CA ASN A 78 0.83 -3.45 -15.52
C ASN A 78 -0.57 -3.73 -14.97
N ALA A 79 -0.81 -4.93 -14.46
CA ALA A 79 -2.17 -5.37 -14.14
C ALA A 79 -2.40 -5.68 -12.66
N ILE A 80 -1.36 -5.93 -11.89
CA ILE A 80 -1.51 -6.40 -10.51
C ILE A 80 -0.78 -5.48 -9.54
N VAL A 81 -1.49 -5.07 -8.49
CA VAL A 81 -0.93 -4.27 -7.39
C VAL A 81 -0.98 -5.11 -6.12
N ILE A 82 0.16 -5.28 -5.47
CA ILE A 82 0.26 -6.02 -4.21
C ILE A 82 0.41 -5.01 -3.08
N ILE A 83 -0.59 -4.88 -2.23
CA ILE A 83 -0.54 -3.98 -1.07
C ILE A 83 0.24 -4.68 0.04
N LEU A 84 1.33 -4.05 0.48
CA LEU A 84 2.29 -4.65 1.39
C LEU A 84 2.01 -4.29 2.85
N CYS A 85 1.84 -3.01 3.12
CA CYS A 85 1.58 -2.51 4.47
C CYS A 85 1.13 -1.05 4.41
N GLY A 86 0.78 -0.52 5.56
CA GLY A 86 0.45 0.89 5.72
C GLY A 86 1.17 1.47 6.92
N GLY A 87 1.12 2.78 7.07
CA GLY A 87 1.72 3.47 8.18
C GLY A 87 1.43 4.96 8.15
N GLU A 88 2.05 5.68 9.08
CA GLU A 88 1.90 7.12 9.25
C GLU A 88 3.21 7.82 8.97
N LYS A 89 3.15 9.15 8.90
CA LYS A 89 4.34 9.96 8.66
C LYS A 89 5.46 9.71 9.68
N ASN A 90 5.10 9.55 10.94
CA ASN A 90 6.09 9.39 12.02
C ASN A 90 6.78 8.01 12.04
N THR A 91 6.28 7.04 11.29
CA THR A 91 6.89 5.71 11.18
C THR A 91 7.39 5.42 9.76
N GLN A 92 7.46 6.43 8.91
CA GLN A 92 7.74 6.27 7.48
C GLN A 92 9.01 5.47 7.17
N GLU A 93 10.14 5.80 7.80
CA GLU A 93 11.39 5.11 7.51
C GLU A 93 11.32 3.61 7.83
N LYS A 94 10.78 3.29 8.99
CA LYS A 94 10.58 1.91 9.43
C LYS A 94 9.63 1.16 8.49
N ASP A 95 8.55 1.81 8.09
CA ASP A 95 7.55 1.19 7.22
C ASP A 95 8.09 0.94 5.82
N ILE A 96 8.91 1.84 5.29
CA ILE A 96 9.56 1.63 3.99
C ILE A 96 10.45 0.39 4.03
N ILE A 97 11.26 0.24 5.07
CA ILE A 97 12.14 -0.92 5.23
C ILE A 97 11.32 -2.20 5.29
N ALA A 98 10.25 -2.21 6.10
CA ALA A 98 9.36 -3.36 6.20
C ALA A 98 8.73 -3.70 4.84
N ALA A 99 8.23 -2.68 4.13
CA ALA A 99 7.63 -2.88 2.81
C ALA A 99 8.62 -3.48 1.81
N GLN A 100 9.86 -3.02 1.83
CA GLN A 100 10.91 -3.55 0.96
C GLN A 100 11.18 -5.02 1.25
N GLU A 101 11.20 -5.41 2.52
CA GLU A 101 11.37 -6.80 2.94
C GLU A 101 10.19 -7.66 2.51
N TYR A 102 8.98 -7.17 2.67
CA TYR A 102 7.76 -7.87 2.23
C TYR A 102 7.75 -8.06 0.72
N TRP A 103 8.15 -7.05 -0.03
CA TRP A 103 8.20 -7.13 -1.47
C TRP A 103 9.25 -8.15 -1.95
N GLU A 104 10.41 -8.17 -1.30
CA GLU A 104 11.43 -9.16 -1.57
C GLU A 104 10.91 -10.58 -1.32
N ASP A 105 10.23 -10.79 -0.21
CA ASP A 105 9.62 -12.07 0.12
C ASP A 105 8.58 -12.49 -0.93
N TYR A 106 7.70 -11.58 -1.30
CA TYR A 106 6.67 -11.85 -2.31
C TYR A 106 7.27 -12.20 -3.67
N SER A 107 8.38 -11.57 -4.01
CA SER A 107 8.99 -11.67 -5.35
C SER A 107 9.89 -12.88 -5.53
N ARG A 108 10.10 -13.66 -4.50
CA ARG A 108 10.95 -14.88 -4.60
C ARG A 108 10.31 -15.97 -5.41
#